data_8adb7016c3b66e3201055f7644f6ea0c
#
_entry.id   8adb7016c3b66e3201055f7644f6ea0c
#
_cell.length_a   1.000
_cell.length_b   1.000
_cell.length_c   1.000
_cell.angle_alpha   90.00
_cell.angle_beta   90.00
_cell.angle_gamma   90.00
#
_symmetry.space_group_name_H-M   'P 1'
#
loop_
_entity.id
_entity.type
_entity.pdbx_description
1 polymer ?
#
loop_
_entity_poly.entity_id
_entity_poly.type
_entity_poly.pdbx_seq_one_letter_code
_entity_poly.pdbx_strand_id
1 'polypeptide(L)'
;MTLPKPDYAKGMKLIGHSDQGGRPDGVQLMINKGYAYIGHMFSKGFSVVDVRDPRNPKPATYVAAPANTWNIHLQTHDDLLLVINAKDMFAAAEFQDEKAYYTGKLGQKVGTATGATKRDWTAGMAVYDISKAGQPKQIGFMPVEGGGIHRIWYTGGKYAYASALIDGFTDYIFITI
;
A
#
# COMPACT_ATOMS: atom_id res chain seq x y z
N MET A 1 -3.73 1.82 28.02
CA MET A 1 -2.42 1.78 27.33
C MET A 1 -1.73 3.11 27.58
N THR A 2 -0.49 3.12 28.06
CA THR A 2 0.26 4.37 28.27
C THR A 2 0.77 4.82 26.90
N LEU A 3 0.46 6.06 26.49
CA LEU A 3 0.96 6.60 25.23
C LEU A 3 2.49 6.77 25.29
N PRO A 4 3.23 6.45 24.26
CA PRO A 4 4.67 6.71 24.20
C PRO A 4 4.90 8.24 24.32
N LYS A 5 5.93 8.62 25.06
CA LYS A 5 6.33 10.01 25.15
C LYS A 5 7.06 10.39 23.86
N PRO A 6 6.62 11.42 23.13
CA PRO A 6 7.36 11.86 21.95
C PRO A 6 8.70 12.50 22.36
N ASP A 7 9.75 12.26 21.58
CA ASP A 7 11.08 12.87 21.80
C ASP A 7 11.02 14.38 21.63
N TYR A 8 10.17 14.85 20.72
CA TYR A 8 9.94 16.27 20.48
C TYR A 8 8.48 16.51 20.03
N ALA A 9 7.85 17.53 20.58
CA ALA A 9 6.55 18.03 20.12
C ALA A 9 6.43 19.54 20.37
N LYS A 10 6.04 20.31 19.35
CA LYS A 10 5.76 21.74 19.43
C LYS A 10 4.41 22.03 18.76
N GLY A 11 3.47 22.60 19.52
CA GLY A 11 2.14 22.91 19.02
C GLY A 11 1.25 21.70 18.72
N MET A 12 1.70 20.48 19.08
CA MET A 12 0.95 19.22 18.92
C MET A 12 0.98 18.41 20.19
N LYS A 13 -0.05 17.56 20.37
CA LYS A 13 -0.17 16.63 21.48
C LYS A 13 -0.53 15.25 20.94
N LEU A 14 0.23 14.22 21.31
CA LEU A 14 -0.13 12.83 21.02
C LEU A 14 -1.37 12.47 21.85
N ILE A 15 -2.42 12.03 21.18
CA ILE A 15 -3.71 11.72 21.80
C ILE A 15 -4.08 10.24 21.74
N GLY A 16 -3.48 9.48 20.82
CA GLY A 16 -3.76 8.06 20.64
C GLY A 16 -2.61 7.37 19.90
N HIS A 17 -2.59 6.05 19.98
CA HIS A 17 -1.63 5.20 19.29
C HIS A 17 -2.27 3.84 18.97
N SER A 18 -1.93 3.27 17.84
CA SER A 18 -2.26 1.89 17.46
C SER A 18 -1.03 1.25 16.82
N ASP A 19 -0.75 0.01 17.18
CA ASP A 19 0.24 -0.85 16.53
C ASP A 19 -0.33 -1.57 15.30
N GLN A 20 -1.53 -1.19 14.88
CA GLN A 20 -2.22 -1.75 13.70
C GLN A 20 -2.37 -3.28 13.77
N GLY A 21 -2.53 -3.83 14.97
CA GLY A 21 -2.59 -5.28 15.19
C GLY A 21 -1.24 -5.97 15.04
N GLY A 22 -0.17 -5.32 15.49
CA GLY A 22 1.20 -5.82 15.42
C GLY A 22 1.90 -5.62 14.06
N ARG A 23 1.42 -4.65 13.25
CA ARG A 23 1.98 -4.32 11.92
C ARG A 23 2.47 -2.88 11.87
N PRO A 24 3.67 -2.58 12.40
CA PRO A 24 4.14 -1.19 12.56
C PRO A 24 4.70 -0.55 11.29
N ASP A 25 4.63 -1.23 10.15
CA ASP A 25 5.29 -0.90 8.89
C ASP A 25 4.37 -0.21 7.87
N GLY A 26 3.42 0.60 8.34
CA GLY A 26 2.52 1.36 7.47
C GLY A 26 3.26 2.38 6.59
N VAL A 27 2.94 2.42 5.29
CA VAL A 27 3.55 3.32 4.30
C VAL A 27 2.62 4.46 3.96
N GLN A 28 1.44 4.18 3.44
CA GLN A 28 0.44 5.21 3.16
C GLN A 28 -0.81 5.01 4.02
N LEU A 29 -1.33 6.12 4.50
CA LEU A 29 -2.53 6.16 5.33
C LEU A 29 -3.57 7.07 4.68
N MET A 30 -4.80 6.57 4.54
CA MET A 30 -5.97 7.33 4.14
C MET A 30 -7.05 7.22 5.21
N ILE A 31 -7.75 8.31 5.49
CA ILE A 31 -8.87 8.32 6.43
C ILE A 31 -10.17 8.56 5.66
N ASN A 32 -11.14 7.67 5.88
CA ASN A 32 -12.48 7.81 5.33
C ASN A 32 -13.51 7.28 6.35
N LYS A 33 -14.58 8.05 6.57
CA LYS A 33 -15.72 7.69 7.45
C LYS A 33 -15.30 7.21 8.85
N GLY A 34 -14.25 7.81 9.41
CA GLY A 34 -13.75 7.47 10.74
C GLY A 34 -12.95 6.16 10.81
N TYR A 35 -12.47 5.68 9.67
CA TYR A 35 -11.55 4.55 9.58
C TYR A 35 -10.27 4.97 8.85
N ALA A 36 -9.13 4.48 9.35
CA ALA A 36 -7.83 4.61 8.70
C ALA A 36 -7.54 3.34 7.91
N TYR A 37 -7.21 3.49 6.64
CA TYR A 37 -6.74 2.43 5.75
C TYR A 37 -5.25 2.61 5.57
N ILE A 38 -4.46 1.59 5.85
CA ILE A 38 -3.01 1.68 5.94
C ILE A 38 -2.37 0.57 5.13
N GLY A 39 -1.69 0.93 4.04
CA GLY A 39 -0.93 0.00 3.22
C GLY A 39 0.39 -0.37 3.88
N HIS A 40 0.77 -1.65 3.86
CA HIS A 40 1.96 -2.18 4.49
C HIS A 40 3.05 -2.56 3.49
N MET A 41 4.31 -2.43 3.90
CA MET A 41 5.47 -2.80 3.11
C MET A 41 5.89 -4.26 3.40
N PHE A 42 6.32 -4.54 4.62
CA PHE A 42 6.84 -5.86 5.03
C PHE A 42 5.73 -6.82 5.47
N SER A 43 4.75 -6.30 6.23
CA SER A 43 3.56 -7.08 6.62
C SER A 43 2.64 -7.38 5.44
N LYS A 44 2.81 -6.66 4.32
CA LYS A 44 2.01 -6.76 3.08
C LYS A 44 0.53 -6.48 3.34
N GLY A 45 -0.28 -6.42 2.27
CA GLY A 45 -1.70 -6.13 2.45
C GLY A 45 -1.97 -4.74 3.03
N PHE A 46 -3.13 -4.57 3.64
CA PHE A 46 -3.49 -3.33 4.33
C PHE A 46 -4.32 -3.58 5.59
N SER A 47 -4.15 -2.71 6.57
CA SER A 47 -4.95 -2.69 7.80
C SER A 47 -6.05 -1.64 7.72
N VAL A 48 -7.15 -1.92 8.40
CA VAL A 48 -8.24 -0.99 8.68
C VAL A 48 -8.29 -0.79 10.18
N VAL A 49 -8.21 0.47 10.61
CA VAL A 49 -8.24 0.85 12.02
C VAL A 49 -9.43 1.78 12.26
N ASP A 50 -10.28 1.46 13.21
CA ASP A 50 -11.34 2.34 13.68
C ASP A 50 -10.73 3.51 14.45
N VAL A 51 -10.84 4.72 13.91
CA VAL A 51 -10.31 5.96 14.47
C VAL A 51 -11.42 6.97 14.83
N ARG A 52 -12.68 6.51 14.94
CA ARG A 52 -13.81 7.35 15.36
C ARG A 52 -13.60 7.94 16.76
N ASP A 53 -12.95 7.19 17.63
CA ASP A 53 -12.33 7.75 18.85
C ASP A 53 -10.81 7.79 18.66
N PRO A 54 -10.22 8.95 18.31
CA PRO A 54 -8.79 9.05 18.05
C PRO A 54 -7.92 8.86 19.31
N ARG A 55 -8.51 8.85 20.50
CA ARG A 55 -7.80 8.51 21.75
C ARG A 55 -7.66 7.02 21.97
N ASN A 56 -8.48 6.23 21.27
CA ASN A 56 -8.53 4.78 21.42
C ASN A 56 -8.71 4.08 20.06
N PRO A 57 -7.77 4.27 19.13
CA PRO A 57 -7.84 3.65 17.81
C PRO A 57 -7.77 2.12 17.96
N LYS A 58 -8.65 1.41 17.24
CA LYS A 58 -8.79 -0.05 17.36
C LYS A 58 -8.60 -0.73 16.00
N PRO A 59 -7.75 -1.75 15.88
CA PRO A 59 -7.72 -2.59 14.69
C PRO A 59 -9.11 -3.18 14.42
N ALA A 60 -9.59 -3.02 13.19
CA ALA A 60 -10.90 -3.52 12.74
C ALA A 60 -10.74 -4.74 11.81
N THR A 61 -9.93 -4.59 10.76
CA THR A 61 -9.74 -5.64 9.74
C THR A 61 -8.31 -5.56 9.19
N TYR A 62 -7.80 -6.70 8.79
CA TYR A 62 -6.60 -6.80 7.97
C TYR A 62 -6.91 -7.60 6.71
N VAL A 63 -6.56 -7.05 5.55
CA VAL A 63 -6.69 -7.71 4.25
C VAL A 63 -5.30 -8.08 3.76
N ALA A 64 -5.04 -9.38 3.65
CA ALA A 64 -3.74 -9.88 3.18
C ALA A 64 -3.53 -9.59 1.69
N ALA A 65 -2.30 -9.31 1.30
CA ALA A 65 -1.92 -9.25 -0.10
C ALA A 65 -1.91 -10.65 -0.74
N PRO A 66 -2.09 -10.77 -2.06
CA PRO A 66 -1.73 -11.98 -2.79
C PRO A 66 -0.26 -12.35 -2.59
N ALA A 67 0.09 -13.61 -2.90
CA ALA A 67 1.48 -14.07 -2.81
C ALA A 67 2.44 -13.15 -3.60
N ASN A 68 3.64 -12.94 -3.08
CA ASN A 68 4.72 -12.14 -3.68
C ASN A 68 4.29 -10.74 -4.15
N THR A 69 3.25 -10.19 -3.50
CA THR A 69 2.62 -8.92 -3.85
C THR A 69 2.60 -8.00 -2.63
N TRP A 70 2.79 -6.71 -2.86
CA TRP A 70 2.60 -5.70 -1.84
C TRP A 70 1.51 -4.69 -2.21
N ASN A 71 0.97 -3.99 -1.17
CA ASN A 71 -0.14 -3.04 -1.28
C ASN A 71 0.20 -1.74 -0.55
N ILE A 72 1.35 -1.15 -0.87
CA ILE A 72 1.92 -0.01 -0.11
C ILE A 72 1.17 1.31 -0.32
N HIS A 73 0.44 1.45 -1.43
CA HIS A 73 -0.31 2.66 -1.73
C HIS A 73 -1.78 2.38 -1.97
N LEU A 74 -2.61 3.30 -1.47
CA LEU A 74 -4.07 3.21 -1.55
C LEU A 74 -4.70 4.61 -1.55
N GLN A 75 -5.90 4.72 -2.10
CA GLN A 75 -6.68 5.96 -2.14
C GLN A 75 -8.14 5.68 -1.85
N THR A 76 -8.80 6.58 -1.14
CA THR A 76 -10.23 6.48 -0.85
C THR A 76 -11.00 7.65 -1.43
N HIS A 77 -12.20 7.40 -1.95
CA HIS A 77 -13.19 8.41 -2.28
C HIS A 77 -14.59 7.81 -2.14
N ASP A 78 -15.48 8.49 -1.42
CA ASP A 78 -16.83 8.01 -1.08
C ASP A 78 -16.81 6.57 -0.50
N ASP A 79 -17.42 5.62 -1.18
CA ASP A 79 -17.50 4.21 -0.81
C ASP A 79 -16.45 3.33 -1.50
N LEU A 80 -15.45 3.93 -2.15
CA LEU A 80 -14.41 3.21 -2.86
C LEU A 80 -13.06 3.34 -2.17
N LEU A 81 -12.34 2.22 -2.13
CA LEU A 81 -10.93 2.12 -1.79
C LEU A 81 -10.19 1.45 -2.95
N LEU A 82 -9.24 2.15 -3.54
CA LEU A 82 -8.36 1.66 -4.57
C LEU A 82 -7.02 1.28 -3.93
N VAL A 83 -6.54 0.06 -4.19
CA VAL A 83 -5.31 -0.48 -3.60
C VAL A 83 -4.42 -0.99 -4.72
N ILE A 84 -3.18 -0.50 -4.77
CA ILE A 84 -2.21 -0.98 -5.77
C ILE A 84 -1.77 -2.40 -5.43
N ASN A 85 -1.52 -3.18 -6.48
CA ASN A 85 -0.81 -4.44 -6.41
C ASN A 85 0.45 -4.34 -7.28
N ALA A 86 1.59 -4.66 -6.69
CA ALA A 86 2.87 -4.69 -7.37
C ALA A 86 3.72 -5.86 -6.85
N LYS A 87 4.72 -6.26 -7.64
CA LYS A 87 5.73 -7.25 -7.24
C LYS A 87 6.36 -6.82 -5.91
N ASP A 88 6.38 -7.73 -4.95
CA ASP A 88 7.14 -7.54 -3.72
C ASP A 88 8.64 -7.56 -4.04
N MET A 89 9.23 -6.38 -4.11
CA MET A 89 10.65 -6.24 -4.44
C MET A 89 11.55 -6.84 -3.35
N PHE A 90 11.12 -6.86 -2.09
CA PHE A 90 11.90 -7.44 -1.00
C PHE A 90 11.86 -8.97 -0.96
N ALA A 91 10.91 -9.61 -1.65
CA ALA A 91 10.90 -11.06 -1.84
C ALA A 91 11.93 -11.52 -2.89
N ALA A 92 12.41 -10.62 -3.73
CA ALA A 92 13.41 -10.93 -4.73
C ALA A 92 14.80 -11.02 -4.08
N ALA A 93 15.57 -12.07 -4.42
CA ALA A 93 16.87 -12.34 -3.80
C ALA A 93 17.87 -11.17 -3.94
N GLU A 94 17.76 -10.41 -5.03
CA GLU A 94 18.58 -9.23 -5.28
C GLU A 94 18.33 -8.07 -4.30
N PHE A 95 17.20 -8.05 -3.59
CA PHE A 95 16.84 -7.02 -2.59
C PHE A 95 17.09 -7.45 -1.15
N GLN A 96 17.57 -8.65 -0.92
CA GLN A 96 17.87 -9.11 0.44
C GLN A 96 19.13 -8.45 1.03
N ASP A 97 19.93 -7.79 0.20
CA ASP A 97 21.03 -6.95 0.67
C ASP A 97 20.55 -5.50 0.92
N GLU A 98 20.05 -5.25 2.13
CA GLU A 98 19.58 -3.95 2.58
C GLU A 98 20.64 -2.85 2.41
N LYS A 99 21.92 -3.16 2.65
CA LYS A 99 23.02 -2.22 2.48
C LYS A 99 23.20 -1.84 1.00
N ALA A 100 23.08 -2.79 0.08
CA ALA A 100 23.15 -2.53 -1.34
C ALA A 100 21.96 -1.67 -1.82
N TYR A 101 20.78 -1.84 -1.24
CA TYR A 101 19.61 -0.99 -1.49
C TYR A 101 19.88 0.47 -1.10
N TYR A 102 20.28 0.73 0.14
CA TYR A 102 20.52 2.09 0.62
C TYR A 102 21.76 2.77 0.00
N THR A 103 22.70 2.02 -0.55
CA THR A 103 23.87 2.57 -1.24
C THR A 103 23.64 2.79 -2.75
N GLY A 104 22.43 2.57 -3.25
CA GLY A 104 22.08 2.75 -4.67
C GLY A 104 22.67 1.72 -5.62
N LYS A 105 23.31 0.66 -5.11
CA LYS A 105 23.93 -0.39 -5.93
C LYS A 105 22.91 -1.34 -6.56
N LEU A 106 21.68 -1.36 -6.05
CA LEU A 106 20.57 -2.16 -6.59
C LEU A 106 19.80 -1.46 -7.71
N GLY A 107 19.83 -0.12 -7.78
CA GLY A 107 19.04 0.66 -8.74
C GLY A 107 19.31 0.34 -10.21
N GLN A 108 20.50 -0.21 -10.52
CA GLN A 108 20.85 -0.61 -11.89
C GLN A 108 20.27 -1.96 -12.31
N LYS A 109 19.81 -2.80 -11.35
CA LYS A 109 19.27 -4.14 -11.63
C LYS A 109 17.75 -4.22 -11.62
N VAL A 110 17.06 -3.22 -11.06
CA VAL A 110 15.59 -3.23 -10.87
C VAL A 110 14.84 -3.09 -12.20
N GLY A 111 15.40 -2.38 -13.17
CA GLY A 111 14.78 -2.18 -14.48
C GLY A 111 14.77 -3.41 -15.40
N THR A 112 15.44 -4.51 -15.02
CA THR A 112 15.56 -5.72 -15.84
C THR A 112 14.81 -6.91 -15.29
N ALA A 113 13.94 -6.74 -14.30
CA ALA A 113 13.14 -7.82 -13.70
C ALA A 113 12.04 -8.39 -14.65
N THR A 114 12.11 -8.08 -15.92
CA THR A 114 11.15 -8.50 -16.97
C THR A 114 11.39 -9.91 -17.51
N GLY A 115 12.40 -10.63 -17.03
CA GLY A 115 12.78 -11.95 -17.55
C GLY A 115 12.14 -13.16 -16.87
N ALA A 116 11.14 -12.98 -16.00
CA ALA A 116 10.49 -14.11 -15.32
C ALA A 116 9.50 -14.80 -16.27
N THR A 117 9.82 -15.97 -16.76
CA THR A 117 8.98 -16.82 -17.60
C THR A 117 7.68 -17.28 -16.94
N LYS A 118 7.50 -17.03 -15.64
CA LYS A 118 6.28 -17.29 -14.90
C LYS A 118 6.06 -16.21 -13.84
N ARG A 119 5.05 -15.39 -14.02
CA ARG A 119 4.62 -14.40 -13.04
C ARG A 119 4.02 -15.11 -11.82
N ASP A 120 4.60 -14.89 -10.64
CA ASP A 120 4.14 -15.43 -9.35
C ASP A 120 3.62 -14.35 -8.39
N TRP A 121 3.36 -13.14 -8.91
CA TRP A 121 2.77 -12.02 -8.19
C TRP A 121 1.55 -11.46 -8.92
N THR A 122 0.74 -10.68 -8.20
CA THR A 122 -0.38 -9.94 -8.78
C THR A 122 0.04 -8.51 -9.04
N ALA A 123 -0.21 -8.01 -10.25
CA ALA A 123 0.08 -6.65 -10.66
C ALA A 123 -1.18 -5.96 -11.19
N GLY A 124 -1.49 -4.77 -10.69
CA GLY A 124 -2.67 -4.03 -11.08
C GLY A 124 -3.26 -3.20 -9.95
N MET A 125 -4.56 -2.94 -10.03
CA MET A 125 -5.30 -2.20 -9.03
C MET A 125 -6.53 -2.98 -8.57
N ALA A 126 -6.59 -3.25 -7.27
CA ALA A 126 -7.78 -3.80 -6.63
C ALA A 126 -8.72 -2.67 -6.20
N VAL A 127 -10.01 -2.86 -6.43
CA VAL A 127 -11.07 -1.93 -6.02
C VAL A 127 -11.92 -2.60 -4.96
N TYR A 128 -12.11 -1.91 -3.85
CA TYR A 128 -12.93 -2.37 -2.73
C TYR A 128 -14.11 -1.45 -2.50
N ASP A 129 -15.26 -2.05 -2.22
CA ASP A 129 -16.39 -1.37 -1.60
C ASP A 129 -16.13 -1.21 -0.10
N ILE A 130 -16.16 0.02 0.38
CA ILE A 130 -16.03 0.42 1.77
C ILE A 130 -17.28 1.13 2.30
N SER A 131 -18.46 0.85 1.74
CA SER A 131 -19.73 1.32 2.30
C SER A 131 -19.90 0.86 3.75
N LYS A 132 -19.38 -0.35 4.07
CA LYS A 132 -19.12 -0.84 5.42
C LYS A 132 -17.64 -0.61 5.76
N ALA A 133 -17.30 0.59 6.20
CA ALA A 133 -15.93 1.08 6.29
C ALA A 133 -14.95 0.14 7.03
N GLY A 134 -15.41 -0.55 8.09
CA GLY A 134 -14.58 -1.53 8.83
C GLY A 134 -14.43 -2.90 8.16
N GLN A 135 -15.12 -3.16 7.03
CA GLN A 135 -15.19 -4.46 6.36
C GLN A 135 -15.06 -4.32 4.84
N PRO A 136 -13.89 -3.93 4.32
CA PRO A 136 -13.66 -3.78 2.88
C PRO A 136 -14.00 -5.07 2.12
N LYS A 137 -14.74 -4.93 1.02
CA LYS A 137 -15.07 -6.04 0.13
C LYS A 137 -14.52 -5.77 -1.26
N GLN A 138 -13.64 -6.61 -1.77
CA GLN A 138 -13.16 -6.47 -3.13
C GLN A 138 -14.29 -6.64 -4.14
N ILE A 139 -14.46 -5.68 -5.04
CA ILE A 139 -15.51 -5.64 -6.06
C ILE A 139 -14.95 -5.63 -7.49
N GLY A 140 -13.64 -5.37 -7.64
CA GLY A 140 -12.99 -5.34 -8.95
C GLY A 140 -11.50 -5.48 -8.86
N PHE A 141 -10.90 -5.77 -10.00
CA PHE A 141 -9.45 -5.80 -10.19
C PHE A 141 -9.12 -5.44 -11.64
N MET A 142 -8.24 -4.46 -11.81
CA MET A 142 -7.69 -4.09 -13.11
C MET A 142 -6.25 -4.59 -13.19
N PRO A 143 -5.95 -5.60 -14.00
CA PRO A 143 -4.58 -6.09 -14.18
C PRO A 143 -3.73 -5.12 -15.01
N VAL A 144 -2.43 -5.09 -14.74
CA VAL A 144 -1.42 -4.50 -15.63
C VAL A 144 -0.33 -5.52 -15.93
N GLU A 145 0.28 -5.41 -17.12
CA GLU A 145 1.44 -6.22 -17.46
C GLU A 145 2.71 -5.63 -16.84
N GLY A 146 3.59 -6.47 -16.25
CA GLY A 146 4.85 -6.05 -15.65
C GLY A 146 4.90 -6.10 -14.13
N GLY A 147 5.68 -5.20 -13.54
CA GLY A 147 5.93 -5.15 -12.10
C GLY A 147 4.74 -4.68 -11.27
N GLY A 148 3.83 -3.94 -11.88
CA GLY A 148 2.61 -3.44 -11.23
C GLY A 148 2.59 -1.94 -11.00
N ILE A 149 1.61 -1.49 -10.22
CA ILE A 149 1.38 -0.07 -9.93
C ILE A 149 2.15 0.32 -8.68
N HIS A 150 2.86 1.46 -8.73
CA HIS A 150 3.59 1.98 -7.58
C HIS A 150 2.82 3.08 -6.85
N ARG A 151 2.39 4.13 -7.58
CA ARG A 151 1.66 5.26 -7.02
C ARG A 151 0.30 5.38 -7.67
N ILE A 152 -0.65 5.92 -6.90
CA ILE A 152 -2.01 6.15 -7.39
C ILE A 152 -2.49 7.52 -6.93
N TRP A 153 -3.29 8.16 -7.77
CA TRP A 153 -4.02 9.38 -7.49
C TRP A 153 -5.47 9.22 -7.92
N TYR A 154 -6.39 9.33 -6.97
CA TYR A 154 -7.83 9.22 -7.21
C TYR A 154 -8.58 10.22 -6.33
N THR A 155 -9.32 11.12 -6.95
CA THR A 155 -10.11 12.16 -6.29
C THR A 155 -11.61 12.01 -6.55
N GLY A 156 -12.01 10.81 -6.98
CA GLY A 156 -13.39 10.52 -7.39
C GLY A 156 -13.61 10.67 -8.90
N GLY A 157 -14.82 10.31 -9.32
CA GLY A 157 -15.21 10.32 -10.72
C GLY A 157 -14.79 9.05 -11.47
N LYS A 158 -14.68 9.18 -12.78
CA LYS A 158 -14.51 8.05 -13.70
C LYS A 158 -13.07 7.53 -13.77
N TYR A 159 -12.07 8.38 -13.53
CA TYR A 159 -10.67 8.07 -13.82
C TYR A 159 -9.79 8.11 -12.58
N ALA A 160 -8.89 7.17 -12.47
CA ALA A 160 -7.74 7.22 -11.58
C ALA A 160 -6.45 7.34 -12.41
N TYR A 161 -5.39 7.86 -11.79
CA TYR A 161 -4.09 8.06 -12.42
C TYR A 161 -3.03 7.30 -11.62
N ALA A 162 -2.13 6.61 -12.31
CA ALA A 162 -1.15 5.79 -11.62
C ALA A 162 0.20 5.82 -12.34
N SER A 163 1.28 5.65 -11.58
CA SER A 163 2.59 5.30 -12.11
C SER A 163 2.78 3.78 -12.01
N ALA A 164 3.19 3.15 -13.10
CA ALA A 164 3.30 1.69 -13.19
C ALA A 164 4.60 1.27 -13.89
N LEU A 165 5.17 0.16 -13.44
CA LEU A 165 6.22 -0.58 -14.15
C LEU A 165 5.53 -1.58 -15.08
N ILE A 166 5.53 -1.27 -16.37
CA ILE A 166 4.89 -2.08 -17.40
C ILE A 166 5.97 -2.71 -18.29
N ASP A 167 5.75 -3.96 -18.71
CA ASP A 167 6.67 -4.68 -19.56
C ASP A 167 6.88 -3.93 -20.89
N GLY A 168 8.13 -3.87 -21.34
CA GLY A 168 8.52 -3.13 -22.52
C GLY A 168 8.95 -1.68 -22.30
N PHE A 169 8.84 -1.18 -21.07
CA PHE A 169 9.34 0.14 -20.66
C PHE A 169 10.45 -0.01 -19.62
N THR A 170 11.45 0.86 -19.65
CA THR A 170 12.59 0.83 -18.73
C THR A 170 12.30 1.51 -17.41
N ASP A 171 11.37 2.46 -17.39
CA ASP A 171 11.02 3.29 -16.24
C ASP A 171 9.51 3.24 -15.94
N TYR A 172 9.12 3.86 -14.84
CA TYR A 172 7.70 4.06 -14.53
C TYR A 172 7.04 4.89 -15.62
N ILE A 173 5.95 4.39 -16.15
CA ILE A 173 5.06 5.16 -17.03
C ILE A 173 3.82 5.63 -16.29
N PHE A 174 3.25 6.72 -16.77
CA PHE A 174 1.99 7.24 -16.25
C PHE A 174 0.83 6.61 -17.02
N ILE A 175 -0.14 6.06 -16.30
CA ILE A 175 -1.34 5.45 -16.89
C ILE A 175 -2.60 6.11 -16.34
N THR A 176 -3.63 6.19 -17.18
CA THR A 176 -5.00 6.58 -16.79
C THR A 176 -5.86 5.33 -16.73
N ILE A 177 -6.63 5.20 -15.67
CA ILE A 177 -7.43 4.02 -15.34
C ILE A 177 -8.89 4.43 -15.24
#